data_c81eadb526478db1489b918770031d8b
#
_entry.id   c81eadb526478db1489b918770031d8b
#
_cell.length_a   1.000
_cell.length_b   1.000
_cell.length_c   1.000
_cell.angle_alpha   90.00
_cell.angle_beta   90.00
_cell.angle_gamma   90.00
#
_symmetry.space_group_name_H-M   'P 1'
#
loop_
_entity.id
_entity.type
_entity.pdbx_description
1 polymer ?
#
loop_
_entity_poly.entity_id
_entity_poly.type
_entity_poly.pdbx_seq_one_letter_code
_entity_poly.pdbx_strand_id
1 'polypeptide(L)'
;MLNIKSLSVVCTSTSLLVLGINEIGSASSFNPTPVFDNVASYSTTITGDNNLADIYYPNPTDLKTSNYSFPVALLLQGALVDKSNYSNYAKQVARYGFVVVVPNSKRIAPIFGEALLPQTSQINTALQQIVVENKNVSSPIVGLLDTEKVGLLGHSLGSAVGLSAIGNLCLKPTLCPGSFSRPKQIVAGAFYGGGLRNENDVYLPINNDGIPVALLQGDRDGRALPFRASLTYDKIKNPPAALINIKGANHFSITNTNNPAGAIPDPINSTLNQDVAIETIARWSGLFLRASILNDKDAFNYVYYTGEAADSNVTVESKRVPESASTVAPLGILFTYFTITQLRKRINESKRHFKTNL
;
A
#
# COMPACT_ATOMS: atom_id res chain seq x y z
N MET A 1 -75.23 2.40 52.54
CA MET A 1 -74.56 1.19 52.03
C MET A 1 -74.47 1.35 50.51
N LEU A 2 -73.37 1.84 49.99
CA LEU A 2 -73.11 1.93 48.54
C LEU A 2 -71.85 1.16 48.26
N ASN A 3 -71.98 0.14 47.44
CA ASN A 3 -70.94 -0.77 46.99
C ASN A 3 -70.11 -0.09 45.87
N ILE A 4 -68.82 0.14 46.11
CA ILE A 4 -67.94 0.62 45.09
C ILE A 4 -67.29 -0.60 44.45
N LYS A 5 -67.64 -0.86 43.18
CA LYS A 5 -66.95 -1.87 42.35
C LYS A 5 -65.65 -1.30 41.86
N SER A 6 -64.53 -1.93 42.22
CA SER A 6 -63.22 -1.64 41.70
C SER A 6 -63.08 -2.11 40.25
N LEU A 7 -62.73 -1.21 39.37
CA LEU A 7 -62.43 -1.45 37.98
C LEU A 7 -60.93 -1.70 37.84
N SER A 8 -60.50 -2.95 37.64
CA SER A 8 -59.14 -3.32 37.39
C SER A 8 -58.83 -3.10 35.92
N VAL A 9 -57.96 -2.11 35.65
CA VAL A 9 -57.40 -1.89 34.32
C VAL A 9 -56.20 -2.82 34.16
N VAL A 10 -56.34 -3.84 33.31
CA VAL A 10 -55.21 -4.70 32.89
C VAL A 10 -54.47 -4.01 31.78
N CYS A 11 -53.31 -3.45 32.07
CA CYS A 11 -52.36 -3.00 31.04
C CYS A 11 -51.61 -4.18 30.48
N THR A 12 -52.01 -4.67 29.34
CA THR A 12 -51.18 -5.59 28.52
C THR A 12 -50.10 -4.83 27.78
N SER A 13 -48.90 -4.83 28.27
CA SER A 13 -47.73 -4.34 27.59
C SER A 13 -47.29 -5.38 26.55
N THR A 14 -47.65 -5.14 25.28
CA THR A 14 -47.10 -5.89 24.18
C THR A 14 -45.67 -5.40 23.88
N SER A 15 -44.68 -6.09 24.41
CA SER A 15 -43.27 -5.91 24.05
C SER A 15 -43.09 -6.49 22.65
N LEU A 16 -43.01 -5.62 21.63
CA LEU A 16 -42.54 -5.99 20.30
C LEU A 16 -41.02 -6.22 20.42
N LEU A 17 -40.62 -7.46 20.51
CA LEU A 17 -39.23 -7.87 20.36
C LEU A 17 -38.91 -7.78 18.85
N VAL A 18 -38.33 -6.68 18.41
CA VAL A 18 -37.69 -6.59 17.08
C VAL A 18 -36.40 -7.39 17.17
N LEU A 19 -36.45 -8.66 16.84
CA LEU A 19 -35.27 -9.43 16.50
C LEU A 19 -34.67 -8.82 15.24
N GLY A 20 -33.72 -7.89 15.42
CA GLY A 20 -32.79 -7.51 14.38
C GLY A 20 -32.01 -8.76 13.96
N ILE A 21 -32.43 -9.37 12.87
CA ILE A 21 -31.59 -10.33 12.16
C ILE A 21 -30.43 -9.51 11.63
N ASN A 22 -29.35 -9.40 12.43
CA ASN A 22 -28.04 -9.10 11.87
C ASN A 22 -27.76 -10.29 10.96
N GLU A 23 -27.96 -10.12 9.66
CA GLU A 23 -27.25 -10.93 8.71
C GLU A 23 -25.77 -10.72 9.05
N ILE A 24 -25.20 -11.68 9.78
CA ILE A 24 -23.76 -11.87 9.82
C ILE A 24 -23.45 -12.32 8.39
N GLY A 25 -23.28 -11.32 7.50
CA GLY A 25 -22.66 -11.57 6.21
C GLY A 25 -21.38 -12.32 6.56
N SER A 26 -21.25 -13.58 6.15
CA SER A 26 -19.98 -14.28 6.14
C SER A 26 -19.04 -13.35 5.37
N ALA A 27 -18.25 -12.56 6.10
CA ALA A 27 -17.13 -11.87 5.52
C ALA A 27 -16.28 -13.00 4.91
N SER A 28 -16.36 -13.17 3.61
CA SER A 28 -15.46 -14.03 2.87
C SER A 28 -14.07 -13.59 3.31
N SER A 29 -13.34 -14.47 4.01
CA SER A 29 -12.00 -14.15 4.47
C SER A 29 -11.18 -13.85 3.20
N PHE A 30 -10.73 -12.60 3.06
CA PHE A 30 -9.87 -12.21 1.96
C PHE A 30 -8.64 -13.11 1.94
N ASN A 31 -8.40 -13.74 0.80
CA ASN A 31 -7.21 -14.56 0.62
C ASN A 31 -6.06 -13.65 0.14
N PRO A 32 -5.04 -13.39 0.99
CA PRO A 32 -3.91 -12.53 0.62
C PRO A 32 -2.92 -13.21 -0.35
N THR A 33 -3.23 -14.40 -0.85
CA THR A 33 -2.36 -15.12 -1.78
C THR A 33 -2.25 -14.44 -3.14
N PRO A 34 -1.17 -14.68 -3.87
CA PRO A 34 -0.99 -14.17 -5.21
C PRO A 34 -2.09 -14.60 -6.17
N VAL A 35 -2.38 -13.76 -7.18
CA VAL A 35 -3.42 -13.98 -8.20
C VAL A 35 -2.93 -14.90 -9.31
N PHE A 36 -1.62 -14.89 -9.59
CA PHE A 36 -0.99 -15.66 -10.66
C PHE A 36 0.01 -16.65 -10.10
N ASP A 37 -0.08 -17.91 -10.51
CA ASP A 37 0.83 -18.96 -10.07
C ASP A 37 2.16 -18.91 -10.83
N ASN A 38 2.11 -18.58 -12.12
CA ASN A 38 3.25 -18.61 -13.00
C ASN A 38 3.78 -17.22 -13.33
N VAL A 39 5.10 -17.08 -13.29
CA VAL A 39 5.83 -15.85 -13.65
C VAL A 39 6.93 -16.23 -14.62
N ALA A 40 7.01 -15.53 -15.74
CA ALA A 40 8.13 -15.57 -16.65
C ALA A 40 9.05 -14.36 -16.46
N SER A 41 10.27 -14.45 -16.98
CA SER A 41 11.23 -13.34 -16.91
C SER A 41 12.19 -13.36 -18.09
N TYR A 42 12.73 -12.19 -18.41
CA TYR A 42 13.82 -12.02 -19.36
C TYR A 42 14.66 -10.80 -18.99
N SER A 43 15.85 -10.72 -19.58
CA SER A 43 16.73 -9.56 -19.40
C SER A 43 16.68 -8.66 -20.62
N THR A 44 16.77 -7.34 -20.39
CA THR A 44 16.87 -6.32 -21.43
C THR A 44 17.89 -5.26 -21.04
N THR A 45 18.18 -4.33 -21.95
CA THR A 45 19.03 -3.17 -21.70
C THR A 45 18.20 -1.91 -21.75
N ILE A 46 18.31 -1.05 -20.73
CA ILE A 46 17.71 0.28 -20.72
C ILE A 46 18.49 1.16 -21.71
N THR A 47 17.90 1.48 -22.85
CA THR A 47 18.59 2.18 -23.96
C THR A 47 19.08 3.58 -23.59
N GLY A 48 18.44 4.23 -22.62
CA GLY A 48 18.79 5.60 -22.22
C GLY A 48 20.07 5.73 -21.40
N ASP A 49 20.51 4.65 -20.72
CA ASP A 49 21.68 4.65 -19.83
C ASP A 49 22.55 3.39 -19.96
N ASN A 50 22.20 2.49 -20.88
CA ASN A 50 22.87 1.21 -21.12
C ASN A 50 22.94 0.27 -19.89
N ASN A 51 22.10 0.49 -18.88
CA ASN A 51 22.00 -0.39 -17.74
C ASN A 51 21.20 -1.65 -18.07
N LEU A 52 21.64 -2.79 -17.52
CA LEU A 52 20.88 -4.04 -17.62
C LEU A 52 19.66 -4.02 -16.70
N ALA A 53 18.56 -4.57 -17.18
CA ALA A 53 17.36 -4.77 -16.38
C ALA A 53 16.83 -6.19 -16.53
N ASP A 54 16.22 -6.72 -15.46
CA ASP A 54 15.41 -7.93 -15.51
C ASP A 54 13.94 -7.55 -15.43
N ILE A 55 13.11 -8.21 -16.24
CA ILE A 55 11.66 -8.00 -16.29
C ILE A 55 10.99 -9.32 -15.89
N TYR A 56 10.10 -9.25 -14.89
CA TYR A 56 9.31 -10.36 -14.38
C TYR A 56 7.83 -10.05 -14.63
N TYR A 57 7.09 -10.99 -15.20
CA TYR A 57 5.70 -10.75 -15.56
C TYR A 57 4.83 -12.00 -15.33
N PRO A 58 3.54 -11.81 -14.97
CA PRO A 58 2.59 -12.91 -14.89
C PRO A 58 2.53 -13.65 -16.23
N ASN A 59 2.56 -14.96 -16.17
CA ASN A 59 2.49 -15.83 -17.37
C ASN A 59 1.34 -16.84 -17.22
N PRO A 60 0.07 -16.39 -17.20
CA PRO A 60 -1.05 -17.30 -17.20
C PRO A 60 -1.12 -18.09 -18.52
N THR A 61 -1.73 -19.27 -18.47
CA THR A 61 -1.85 -20.15 -19.64
C THR A 61 -2.65 -19.54 -20.79
N ASP A 62 -3.50 -18.57 -20.50
CA ASP A 62 -4.40 -17.87 -21.43
C ASP A 62 -3.92 -16.47 -21.82
N LEU A 63 -2.66 -16.12 -21.54
CA LEU A 63 -2.08 -14.79 -21.79
C LEU A 63 -2.37 -14.26 -23.21
N LYS A 64 -2.29 -15.14 -24.21
CA LYS A 64 -2.48 -14.77 -25.63
C LYS A 64 -3.94 -14.53 -26.03
N THR A 65 -4.89 -15.02 -25.25
CA THR A 65 -6.33 -14.95 -25.54
C THR A 65 -7.06 -13.93 -24.67
N SER A 66 -6.41 -13.45 -23.64
CA SER A 66 -6.98 -12.54 -22.65
C SER A 66 -6.49 -11.10 -22.87
N ASN A 67 -7.37 -10.13 -22.66
CA ASN A 67 -7.04 -8.70 -22.75
C ASN A 67 -6.38 -8.21 -21.44
N TYR A 68 -5.26 -8.84 -21.05
CA TYR A 68 -4.51 -8.38 -19.89
C TYR A 68 -3.83 -7.04 -20.18
N SER A 69 -3.89 -6.14 -19.20
CA SER A 69 -3.14 -4.89 -19.18
C SER A 69 -2.58 -4.72 -17.78
N PHE A 70 -1.32 -5.12 -17.59
CA PHE A 70 -0.65 -5.11 -16.30
C PHE A 70 -0.02 -3.75 -16.01
N PRO A 71 -0.28 -3.15 -14.84
CA PRO A 71 0.50 -2.01 -14.37
C PRO A 71 1.94 -2.43 -14.10
N VAL A 72 2.83 -1.45 -14.11
CA VAL A 72 4.26 -1.67 -13.91
C VAL A 72 4.67 -1.39 -12.48
N ALA A 73 5.53 -2.24 -11.92
CA ALA A 73 6.24 -2.00 -10.67
C ALA A 73 7.73 -1.84 -10.96
N LEU A 74 8.25 -0.61 -10.80
CA LEU A 74 9.67 -0.30 -11.02
C LEU A 74 10.44 -0.38 -9.72
N LEU A 75 11.36 -1.34 -9.59
CA LEU A 75 12.20 -1.52 -8.41
C LEU A 75 13.51 -0.73 -8.52
N LEU A 76 13.69 0.19 -7.61
CA LEU A 76 14.93 0.94 -7.42
C LEU A 76 15.82 0.19 -6.42
N GLN A 77 16.99 -0.25 -6.86
CA GLN A 77 17.90 -1.09 -6.08
C GLN A 77 18.51 -0.36 -4.87
N GLY A 78 18.99 -1.13 -3.89
CA GLY A 78 19.87 -0.64 -2.85
C GLY A 78 21.27 -0.27 -3.39
N ALA A 79 22.01 0.55 -2.66
CA ALA A 79 23.38 0.87 -3.00
C ALA A 79 24.23 -0.41 -3.08
N LEU A 80 24.98 -0.57 -4.17
CA LEU A 80 25.93 -1.68 -4.42
C LEU A 80 25.24 -3.05 -4.51
N VAL A 81 23.93 -3.11 -4.67
CA VAL A 81 23.18 -4.36 -4.81
C VAL A 81 22.79 -4.56 -6.28
N ASP A 82 23.28 -5.65 -6.90
CA ASP A 82 22.92 -5.99 -8.27
C ASP A 82 21.45 -6.45 -8.37
N LYS A 83 20.82 -6.12 -9.52
CA LYS A 83 19.42 -6.47 -9.83
C LYS A 83 19.09 -7.94 -9.63
N SER A 84 20.05 -8.84 -9.89
CA SER A 84 19.85 -10.29 -9.75
C SER A 84 19.52 -10.72 -8.32
N ASN A 85 19.92 -9.92 -7.31
CA ASN A 85 19.62 -10.22 -5.91
C ASN A 85 18.16 -9.97 -5.52
N TYR A 86 17.34 -9.42 -6.41
CA TYR A 86 15.92 -9.17 -6.17
C TYR A 86 15.00 -10.15 -6.93
N SER A 87 15.54 -11.18 -7.60
CA SER A 87 14.75 -12.05 -8.48
C SER A 87 13.60 -12.74 -7.75
N ASN A 88 13.80 -13.22 -6.52
CA ASN A 88 12.76 -13.90 -5.75
C ASN A 88 11.66 -12.91 -5.31
N TYR A 89 12.04 -11.75 -4.82
CA TYR A 89 11.10 -10.67 -4.47
C TYR A 89 10.28 -10.22 -5.69
N ALA A 90 10.95 -9.94 -6.82
CA ALA A 90 10.32 -9.48 -8.05
C ALA A 90 9.32 -10.51 -8.61
N LYS A 91 9.70 -11.81 -8.60
CA LYS A 91 8.78 -12.89 -8.98
C LYS A 91 7.54 -12.93 -8.08
N GLN A 92 7.71 -12.80 -6.77
CA GLN A 92 6.58 -12.78 -5.84
C GLN A 92 5.66 -11.58 -6.08
N VAL A 93 6.21 -10.36 -6.27
CA VAL A 93 5.40 -9.17 -6.58
C VAL A 93 4.68 -9.32 -7.92
N ALA A 94 5.34 -9.89 -8.94
CA ALA A 94 4.71 -10.12 -10.24
C ALA A 94 3.48 -11.03 -10.13
N ARG A 95 3.47 -12.00 -9.23
CA ARG A 95 2.31 -12.87 -8.99
C ARG A 95 1.07 -12.10 -8.51
N TYR A 96 1.23 -10.87 -7.99
CA TYR A 96 0.12 -9.99 -7.61
C TYR A 96 -0.46 -9.18 -8.79
N GLY A 97 -0.03 -9.45 -10.02
CA GLY A 97 -0.60 -8.84 -11.24
C GLY A 97 0.15 -7.59 -11.72
N PHE A 98 1.47 -7.55 -11.51
CA PHE A 98 2.34 -6.48 -11.98
C PHE A 98 3.42 -7.00 -12.92
N VAL A 99 3.82 -6.18 -13.88
CA VAL A 99 5.10 -6.38 -14.57
C VAL A 99 6.16 -5.65 -13.76
N VAL A 100 7.10 -6.41 -13.20
CA VAL A 100 8.16 -5.89 -12.32
C VAL A 100 9.43 -5.69 -13.11
N VAL A 101 9.91 -4.45 -13.17
CA VAL A 101 11.14 -4.06 -13.85
C VAL A 101 12.20 -3.76 -12.79
N VAL A 102 13.33 -4.45 -12.89
CA VAL A 102 14.45 -4.35 -11.93
C VAL A 102 15.71 -3.93 -12.70
N PRO A 103 15.93 -2.62 -12.93
CA PRO A 103 17.14 -2.16 -13.58
C PRO A 103 18.30 -2.02 -12.58
N ASN A 104 19.51 -2.26 -13.05
CA ASN A 104 20.68 -1.69 -12.42
C ASN A 104 20.75 -0.18 -12.67
N SER A 105 21.38 0.58 -11.78
CA SER A 105 21.76 1.96 -12.00
C SER A 105 23.25 2.10 -11.71
N LYS A 106 24.02 2.06 -12.76
CA LYS A 106 25.46 2.10 -12.73
C LYS A 106 25.93 3.53 -13.00
N ARG A 107 26.77 4.06 -12.15
CA ARG A 107 27.33 5.41 -12.33
C ARG A 107 28.71 5.54 -11.71
N ILE A 108 29.44 6.56 -12.14
CA ILE A 108 30.72 6.92 -11.52
C ILE A 108 30.43 7.76 -10.29
N ALA A 109 30.95 7.32 -9.14
CA ALA A 109 30.89 8.05 -7.88
C ALA A 109 32.30 8.34 -7.33
N PRO A 110 32.56 9.52 -6.73
CA PRO A 110 33.92 9.97 -6.36
C PRO A 110 34.68 8.97 -5.48
N ILE A 111 33.99 8.27 -4.57
CA ILE A 111 34.62 7.37 -3.59
C ILE A 111 34.63 5.91 -4.08
N PHE A 112 33.66 5.53 -4.91
CA PHE A 112 33.45 4.13 -5.30
C PHE A 112 33.89 3.81 -6.74
N GLY A 113 34.30 4.82 -7.53
CA GLY A 113 34.49 4.63 -8.97
C GLY A 113 33.15 4.29 -9.65
N GLU A 114 33.17 3.33 -10.56
CA GLU A 114 31.93 2.81 -11.17
C GLU A 114 31.20 1.91 -10.16
N ALA A 115 29.99 2.28 -9.80
CA ALA A 115 29.23 1.61 -8.75
C ALA A 115 27.73 1.59 -9.06
N LEU A 116 27.03 0.60 -8.49
CA LEU A 116 25.58 0.47 -8.55
C LEU A 116 24.94 1.40 -7.51
N LEU A 117 24.51 2.57 -7.95
CA LEU A 117 23.96 3.62 -7.08
C LEU A 117 22.72 4.24 -7.75
N PRO A 118 21.52 3.99 -7.23
CA PRO A 118 20.29 4.52 -7.83
C PRO A 118 20.20 6.04 -7.74
N GLN A 119 19.50 6.62 -8.71
CA GLN A 119 19.22 8.05 -8.81
C GLN A 119 17.90 8.31 -9.52
N THR A 120 17.31 9.49 -9.37
CA THR A 120 15.98 9.79 -9.92
C THR A 120 15.91 9.75 -11.45
N SER A 121 17.00 10.04 -12.15
CA SER A 121 17.04 9.94 -13.63
C SER A 121 16.80 8.52 -14.15
N GLN A 122 17.16 7.50 -13.38
CA GLN A 122 16.88 6.09 -13.69
C GLN A 122 15.38 5.83 -13.89
N ILE A 123 14.51 6.55 -13.19
CA ILE A 123 13.07 6.42 -13.33
C ILE A 123 12.62 6.78 -14.74
N ASN A 124 13.10 7.91 -15.26
CA ASN A 124 12.74 8.37 -16.59
C ASN A 124 13.23 7.41 -17.69
N THR A 125 14.48 6.94 -17.60
CA THR A 125 15.03 6.00 -18.59
C THR A 125 14.32 4.66 -18.57
N ALA A 126 13.98 4.15 -17.36
CA ALA A 126 13.20 2.93 -17.23
C ALA A 126 11.77 3.06 -17.78
N LEU A 127 11.10 4.19 -17.54
CA LEU A 127 9.75 4.44 -18.10
C LEU A 127 9.79 4.51 -19.64
N GLN A 128 10.81 5.12 -20.21
CA GLN A 128 10.99 5.13 -21.69
C GLN A 128 11.18 3.70 -22.22
N GLN A 129 12.03 2.89 -21.57
CA GLN A 129 12.23 1.50 -21.97
C GLN A 129 10.96 0.66 -21.88
N ILE A 130 10.14 0.84 -20.84
CA ILE A 130 8.85 0.16 -20.69
C ILE A 130 7.93 0.43 -21.87
N VAL A 131 7.88 1.68 -22.36
CA VAL A 131 7.10 2.03 -23.55
C VAL A 131 7.67 1.37 -24.81
N VAL A 132 8.99 1.25 -24.92
CA VAL A 132 9.64 0.53 -26.04
C VAL A 132 9.29 -0.96 -25.99
N GLU A 133 9.41 -1.61 -24.84
CA GLU A 133 9.07 -3.02 -24.65
C GLU A 133 7.59 -3.30 -25.01
N ASN A 134 6.68 -2.44 -24.60
CA ASN A 134 5.25 -2.60 -24.89
C ASN A 134 4.90 -2.48 -26.40
N LYS A 135 5.76 -1.86 -27.20
CA LYS A 135 5.59 -1.69 -28.65
C LYS A 135 6.44 -2.65 -29.48
N ASN A 136 7.46 -3.24 -28.90
CA ASN A 136 8.38 -4.13 -29.59
C ASN A 136 7.73 -5.49 -29.84
N VAL A 137 7.43 -5.82 -31.08
CA VAL A 137 6.80 -7.08 -31.50
C VAL A 137 7.61 -8.34 -31.11
N SER A 138 8.91 -8.17 -30.86
CA SER A 138 9.79 -9.25 -30.38
C SER A 138 9.84 -9.37 -28.85
N SER A 139 9.24 -8.42 -28.13
CA SER A 139 9.19 -8.48 -26.67
C SER A 139 8.13 -9.47 -26.20
N PRO A 140 8.44 -10.32 -25.19
CA PRO A 140 7.46 -11.24 -24.61
C PRO A 140 6.24 -10.53 -23.99
N ILE A 141 6.36 -9.23 -23.69
CA ILE A 141 5.32 -8.42 -23.01
C ILE A 141 4.70 -7.36 -23.94
N VAL A 142 4.85 -7.51 -25.26
CA VAL A 142 4.25 -6.57 -26.23
C VAL A 142 2.74 -6.47 -26.02
N GLY A 143 2.24 -5.23 -25.90
CA GLY A 143 0.81 -4.94 -25.72
C GLY A 143 0.23 -5.32 -24.36
N LEU A 144 1.03 -5.81 -23.42
CA LEU A 144 0.56 -6.27 -22.11
C LEU A 144 0.66 -5.22 -20.98
N LEU A 145 1.26 -4.05 -21.24
CA LEU A 145 1.55 -3.07 -20.19
C LEU A 145 0.55 -1.92 -20.17
N ASP A 146 0.05 -1.58 -18.98
CA ASP A 146 -0.51 -0.27 -18.67
C ASP A 146 0.64 0.67 -18.28
N THR A 147 1.23 1.33 -19.27
CA THR A 147 2.39 2.23 -19.08
C THR A 147 2.03 3.54 -18.40
N GLU A 148 0.74 3.83 -18.21
CA GLU A 148 0.26 5.01 -17.47
C GLU A 148 0.08 4.75 -15.99
N LYS A 149 0.24 3.50 -15.52
CA LYS A 149 0.13 3.11 -14.11
C LYS A 149 1.42 2.46 -13.64
N VAL A 150 2.24 3.25 -12.96
CA VAL A 150 3.53 2.80 -12.42
C VAL A 150 3.58 2.95 -10.91
N GLY A 151 3.80 1.82 -10.22
CA GLY A 151 4.19 1.80 -8.82
C GLY A 151 5.71 1.81 -8.68
N LEU A 152 6.24 2.62 -7.78
CA LEU A 152 7.65 2.54 -7.42
C LEU A 152 7.83 1.53 -6.28
N LEU A 153 8.81 0.67 -6.43
CA LEU A 153 9.37 -0.14 -5.36
C LEU A 153 10.78 0.34 -5.08
N GLY A 154 11.24 0.20 -3.86
CA GLY A 154 12.60 0.64 -3.53
C GLY A 154 13.18 -0.13 -2.36
N HIS A 155 14.49 -0.35 -2.40
CA HIS A 155 15.26 -0.89 -1.29
C HIS A 155 16.35 0.09 -0.86
N SER A 156 16.49 0.34 0.45
CA SER A 156 17.62 1.11 0.99
C SER A 156 17.77 2.50 0.32
N LEU A 157 18.86 2.74 -0.38
CA LEU A 157 19.08 3.98 -1.16
C LEU A 157 18.03 4.18 -2.24
N GLY A 158 17.53 3.08 -2.86
CA GLY A 158 16.41 3.12 -3.80
C GLY A 158 15.12 3.61 -3.19
N SER A 159 14.89 3.33 -1.89
CA SER A 159 13.76 3.90 -1.14
C SER A 159 13.87 5.42 -1.02
N ALA A 160 15.06 5.94 -0.72
CA ALA A 160 15.28 7.38 -0.65
C ALA A 160 15.09 8.06 -2.02
N VAL A 161 15.53 7.41 -3.11
CA VAL A 161 15.31 7.88 -4.49
C VAL A 161 13.81 7.88 -4.83
N GLY A 162 13.09 6.81 -4.52
CA GLY A 162 11.66 6.70 -4.77
C GLY A 162 10.83 7.73 -3.99
N LEU A 163 11.15 7.93 -2.71
CA LEU A 163 10.52 8.97 -1.89
C LEU A 163 10.84 10.38 -2.39
N SER A 164 12.08 10.63 -2.84
CA SER A 164 12.47 11.89 -3.49
C SER A 164 11.63 12.12 -4.75
N ALA A 165 11.43 11.09 -5.55
CA ALA A 165 10.63 11.17 -6.76
C ALA A 165 9.15 11.44 -6.45
N ILE A 166 8.54 10.72 -5.52
CA ILE A 166 7.13 10.92 -5.12
C ILE A 166 6.92 12.32 -4.55
N GLY A 167 7.81 12.77 -3.65
CA GLY A 167 7.73 14.10 -3.04
C GLY A 167 8.16 15.23 -3.96
N ASN A 168 8.65 14.93 -5.15
CA ASN A 168 9.31 15.88 -6.05
C ASN A 168 10.40 16.71 -5.31
N LEU A 169 11.17 16.02 -4.46
CA LEU A 169 12.15 16.59 -3.54
C LEU A 169 13.55 16.10 -3.89
N CYS A 170 14.48 17.02 -4.05
CA CYS A 170 15.90 16.72 -4.19
C CYS A 170 16.66 17.14 -2.93
N LEU A 171 16.61 16.33 -1.89
CA LEU A 171 17.26 16.61 -0.61
C LEU A 171 18.76 16.30 -0.60
N LYS A 172 19.21 15.48 -1.55
CA LYS A 172 20.61 15.08 -1.73
C LYS A 172 20.95 15.15 -3.21
N PRO A 173 21.84 16.05 -3.64
CA PRO A 173 22.23 16.15 -5.05
C PRO A 173 22.74 14.83 -5.65
N THR A 174 23.32 13.96 -4.83
CA THR A 174 23.79 12.64 -5.23
C THR A 174 22.65 11.67 -5.62
N LEU A 175 21.41 11.91 -5.17
CA LEU A 175 20.25 11.09 -5.50
C LEU A 175 19.46 11.62 -6.71
N CYS A 176 19.55 12.92 -6.97
CA CYS A 176 18.85 13.57 -8.07
C CYS A 176 19.77 14.57 -8.79
N PRO A 177 20.64 14.07 -9.66
CA PRO A 177 21.50 14.94 -10.45
C PRO A 177 20.65 15.75 -11.44
N GLY A 178 20.85 17.06 -11.48
CA GLY A 178 20.09 17.97 -12.31
C GLY A 178 18.68 18.25 -11.80
N SER A 179 17.80 18.64 -12.71
CA SER A 179 16.37 18.84 -12.43
C SER A 179 15.60 17.54 -12.60
N PHE A 180 14.80 17.18 -11.59
CA PHE A 180 13.86 16.06 -11.69
C PHE A 180 12.43 16.59 -11.53
N SER A 181 11.55 16.15 -12.42
CA SER A 181 10.11 16.33 -12.30
C SER A 181 9.46 14.96 -12.29
N ARG A 182 8.60 14.72 -11.30
CA ARG A 182 7.89 13.46 -11.15
C ARG A 182 7.04 13.15 -12.40
N PRO A 183 7.26 12.03 -13.07
CA PRO A 183 6.37 11.57 -14.12
C PRO A 183 4.94 11.33 -13.59
N LYS A 184 3.93 11.76 -14.37
CA LYS A 184 2.52 11.59 -14.02
C LYS A 184 2.09 10.12 -13.88
N GLN A 185 2.81 9.21 -14.50
CA GLN A 185 2.58 7.77 -14.45
C GLN A 185 2.86 7.16 -13.08
N ILE A 186 3.61 7.84 -12.21
CA ILE A 186 3.89 7.37 -10.86
C ILE A 186 2.65 7.60 -9.99
N VAL A 187 2.00 6.51 -9.60
CA VAL A 187 0.72 6.53 -8.89
C VAL A 187 0.72 5.84 -7.52
N ALA A 188 1.82 5.18 -7.14
CA ALA A 188 2.01 4.60 -5.81
C ALA A 188 3.50 4.34 -5.53
N GLY A 189 3.86 4.11 -4.25
CA GLY A 189 5.21 3.66 -3.89
C GLY A 189 5.27 2.82 -2.63
N ALA A 190 6.03 1.71 -2.66
CA ALA A 190 6.30 0.85 -1.52
C ALA A 190 7.82 0.66 -1.34
N PHE A 191 8.35 1.01 -0.18
CA PHE A 191 9.78 1.20 0.05
C PHE A 191 10.26 0.41 1.27
N TYR A 192 11.22 -0.50 1.08
CA TYR A 192 11.78 -1.33 2.12
C TYR A 192 13.14 -0.83 2.62
N GLY A 193 13.33 -0.83 3.94
CA GLY A 193 14.63 -0.61 4.58
C GLY A 193 15.25 0.74 4.25
N GLY A 194 14.46 1.81 4.19
CA GLY A 194 14.95 3.14 3.86
C GLY A 194 14.04 4.28 4.30
N GLY A 195 14.55 5.48 4.17
CA GLY A 195 13.83 6.71 4.50
C GLY A 195 14.45 7.90 3.79
N LEU A 196 13.83 9.07 3.91
CA LEU A 196 14.29 10.29 3.26
C LEU A 196 14.64 11.38 4.28
N ARG A 197 15.90 11.79 4.26
CA ARG A 197 16.44 12.90 5.04
C ARG A 197 17.48 13.66 4.22
N ASN A 198 17.71 14.92 4.56
CA ASN A 198 18.76 15.69 3.92
C ASN A 198 20.18 15.30 4.41
N GLU A 199 21.20 15.98 3.94
CA GLU A 199 22.60 15.71 4.29
C GLU A 199 22.92 15.97 5.77
N ASN A 200 22.13 16.80 6.45
CA ASN A 200 22.25 17.11 7.88
C ASN A 200 21.35 16.22 8.75
N ASP A 201 20.92 15.07 8.24
CA ASP A 201 20.02 14.13 8.92
C ASP A 201 18.64 14.70 9.33
N VAL A 202 18.21 15.81 8.68
CA VAL A 202 16.90 16.44 8.93
C VAL A 202 15.83 15.83 8.05
N TYR A 203 14.71 15.44 8.65
CA TYR A 203 13.52 14.90 7.97
C TYR A 203 12.59 16.06 7.60
N LEU A 204 12.44 16.31 6.31
CA LEU A 204 11.57 17.37 5.78
C LEU A 204 10.20 16.83 5.36
N PRO A 205 9.16 17.68 5.35
CA PRO A 205 7.84 17.29 4.87
C PRO A 205 7.89 16.75 3.44
N ILE A 206 7.25 15.61 3.21
CA ILE A 206 7.11 14.97 1.90
C ILE A 206 5.69 15.22 1.41
N ASN A 207 5.53 16.16 0.46
CA ASN A 207 4.25 16.35 -0.20
C ASN A 207 4.09 15.29 -1.32
N ASN A 208 3.37 14.24 -1.00
CA ASN A 208 3.10 13.13 -1.93
C ASN A 208 1.91 13.39 -2.87
N ASP A 209 1.27 14.56 -2.81
CA ASP A 209 0.10 14.95 -3.63
C ASP A 209 -1.02 13.89 -3.67
N GLY A 210 -1.22 13.19 -2.53
CA GLY A 210 -2.19 12.10 -2.43
C GLY A 210 -1.76 10.78 -3.06
N ILE A 211 -0.55 10.68 -3.62
CA ILE A 211 0.01 9.39 -4.08
C ILE A 211 0.21 8.48 -2.86
N PRO A 212 -0.39 7.27 -2.83
CA PRO A 212 -0.21 6.33 -1.74
C PRO A 212 1.26 5.93 -1.54
N VAL A 213 1.69 5.89 -0.26
CA VAL A 213 3.06 5.50 0.11
C VAL A 213 3.04 4.48 1.22
N ALA A 214 3.73 3.35 1.04
CA ALA A 214 4.06 2.42 2.10
C ALA A 214 5.56 2.44 2.39
N LEU A 215 5.91 2.48 3.68
CA LEU A 215 7.26 2.19 4.17
C LEU A 215 7.22 0.81 4.82
N LEU A 216 8.06 -0.10 4.34
CA LEU A 216 8.24 -1.43 4.93
C LEU A 216 9.59 -1.45 5.64
N GLN A 217 9.64 -1.91 6.88
CA GLN A 217 10.84 -1.83 7.71
C GLN A 217 11.06 -3.12 8.51
N GLY A 218 12.25 -3.69 8.40
CA GLY A 218 12.68 -4.74 9.30
C GLY A 218 13.05 -4.19 10.68
N ASP A 219 12.56 -4.81 11.76
CA ASP A 219 12.87 -4.37 13.12
C ASP A 219 14.33 -4.64 13.55
N ARG A 220 15.03 -5.48 12.77
CA ARG A 220 16.44 -5.81 12.95
C ARG A 220 17.37 -5.16 11.91
N ASP A 221 16.90 -4.16 11.19
CA ASP A 221 17.71 -3.45 10.20
C ASP A 221 18.78 -2.60 10.90
N GLY A 222 20.05 -3.02 10.78
CA GLY A 222 21.20 -2.33 11.34
C GLY A 222 21.83 -1.30 10.39
N ARG A 223 21.37 -1.24 9.13
CA ARG A 223 21.83 -0.27 8.12
C ARG A 223 20.90 0.94 8.02
N ALA A 224 19.62 0.71 7.85
CA ALA A 224 18.58 1.72 7.89
C ALA A 224 17.76 1.53 9.18
N LEU A 225 18.28 2.05 10.28
CA LEU A 225 17.69 1.85 11.61
C LEU A 225 16.18 2.12 11.62
N PRO A 226 15.36 1.28 12.28
CA PRO A 226 13.90 1.32 12.18
C PRO A 226 13.27 2.69 12.49
N PHE A 227 13.81 3.44 13.46
CA PHE A 227 13.32 4.78 13.78
C PHE A 227 13.38 5.76 12.59
N ARG A 228 14.27 5.52 11.61
CA ARG A 228 14.39 6.37 10.41
C ARG A 228 13.19 6.24 9.49
N ALA A 229 12.64 5.03 9.37
CA ALA A 229 11.39 4.81 8.65
C ALA A 229 10.22 5.51 9.35
N SER A 230 10.12 5.40 10.68
CA SER A 230 9.09 6.09 11.48
C SER A 230 9.17 7.61 11.32
N LEU A 231 10.37 8.20 11.46
CA LEU A 231 10.55 9.64 11.25
C LEU A 231 10.22 10.09 9.81
N THR A 232 10.50 9.25 8.82
CA THR A 232 10.13 9.54 7.42
C THR A 232 8.62 9.43 7.23
N TYR A 233 7.98 8.41 7.82
CA TYR A 233 6.53 8.20 7.77
C TYR A 233 5.77 9.40 8.34
N ASP A 234 6.22 9.96 9.47
CA ASP A 234 5.64 11.15 10.07
C ASP A 234 5.64 12.35 9.14
N LYS A 235 6.60 12.41 8.21
CA LYS A 235 6.74 13.52 7.25
C LYS A 235 5.91 13.36 5.98
N ILE A 236 5.35 12.19 5.70
CA ILE A 236 4.41 11.99 4.58
C ILE A 236 3.12 12.75 4.89
N LYS A 237 2.77 13.70 4.02
CA LYS A 237 1.71 14.69 4.29
C LYS A 237 0.31 14.16 4.02
N ASN A 238 0.12 13.46 2.91
CA ASN A 238 -1.20 13.12 2.42
C ASN A 238 -1.47 11.63 2.57
N PRO A 239 -2.64 11.22 3.13
CA PRO A 239 -3.08 9.83 3.08
C PRO A 239 -3.44 9.42 1.64
N PRO A 240 -3.50 8.10 1.36
CA PRO A 240 -3.21 7.02 2.29
C PRO A 240 -1.71 6.76 2.43
N ALA A 241 -1.25 6.43 3.64
CA ALA A 241 0.12 6.00 3.90
C ALA A 241 0.14 4.89 4.95
N ALA A 242 1.11 3.97 4.84
CA ALA A 242 1.32 2.88 5.79
C ALA A 242 2.80 2.77 6.19
N LEU A 243 3.05 2.48 7.47
CA LEU A 243 4.32 1.99 7.98
C LEU A 243 4.11 0.53 8.42
N ILE A 244 4.79 -0.38 7.73
CA ILE A 244 4.64 -1.83 7.86
C ILE A 244 5.95 -2.37 8.44
N ASN A 245 5.95 -2.68 9.75
CA ASN A 245 7.11 -3.22 10.41
C ASN A 245 7.11 -4.75 10.34
N ILE A 246 8.23 -5.35 9.95
CA ILE A 246 8.39 -6.79 9.75
C ILE A 246 9.33 -7.33 10.81
N LYS A 247 8.78 -8.13 11.71
CA LYS A 247 9.46 -8.71 12.85
C LYS A 247 10.53 -9.70 12.43
N GLY A 248 11.72 -9.54 12.96
CA GLY A 248 12.84 -10.42 12.70
C GLY A 248 13.58 -10.17 11.39
N ALA A 249 13.07 -9.31 10.51
CA ALA A 249 13.70 -8.97 9.24
C ALA A 249 14.83 -7.93 9.42
N ASN A 250 15.91 -8.05 8.64
CA ASN A 250 17.01 -7.08 8.59
C ASN A 250 17.08 -6.36 7.24
N HIS A 251 18.15 -5.58 7.03
CA HIS A 251 18.29 -4.76 5.82
C HIS A 251 18.19 -5.55 4.52
N PHE A 252 18.76 -6.75 4.47
CA PHE A 252 18.81 -7.59 3.27
C PHE A 252 17.74 -8.70 3.23
N SER A 253 16.73 -8.62 4.08
CA SER A 253 15.63 -9.59 4.05
C SER A 253 14.76 -9.55 2.78
N ILE A 254 14.90 -8.51 1.96
CA ILE A 254 14.27 -8.38 0.64
C ILE A 254 15.08 -9.04 -0.49
N THR A 255 16.38 -9.30 -0.28
CA THR A 255 17.27 -9.86 -1.30
C THR A 255 17.29 -11.39 -1.26
N ASN A 256 17.72 -12.03 -2.34
CA ASN A 256 17.77 -13.50 -2.44
C ASN A 256 18.60 -14.15 -1.34
N THR A 257 19.63 -13.46 -0.87
CA THR A 257 20.52 -13.90 0.20
C THR A 257 20.74 -12.76 1.18
N ASN A 258 20.89 -13.08 2.45
CA ASN A 258 21.33 -12.10 3.44
C ASN A 258 22.76 -11.63 3.10
N ASN A 259 23.00 -10.31 3.15
CA ASN A 259 24.28 -9.68 2.83
C ASN A 259 24.82 -10.09 1.44
N PRO A 260 24.14 -9.71 0.34
CA PRO A 260 24.54 -10.08 -1.01
C PRO A 260 25.95 -9.53 -1.34
N ALA A 261 26.67 -10.26 -2.20
CA ALA A 261 27.99 -9.88 -2.62
C ALA A 261 28.06 -8.46 -3.21
N GLY A 262 29.06 -7.69 -2.86
CA GLY A 262 29.24 -6.30 -3.27
C GLY A 262 28.55 -5.27 -2.36
N ALA A 263 27.51 -5.64 -1.63
CA ALA A 263 26.87 -4.77 -0.66
C ALA A 263 27.68 -4.62 0.64
N ILE A 264 27.50 -3.49 1.33
CA ILE A 264 28.05 -3.33 2.68
C ILE A 264 27.14 -4.14 3.64
N PRO A 265 27.69 -5.14 4.36
CA PRO A 265 26.88 -6.05 5.18
C PRO A 265 26.06 -5.34 6.26
N ASP A 266 24.88 -5.88 6.57
CA ASP A 266 24.13 -5.49 7.76
C ASP A 266 24.83 -6.06 9.01
N PRO A 267 25.14 -5.24 10.01
CA PRO A 267 25.76 -5.71 11.25
C PRO A 267 24.81 -6.54 12.12
N ILE A 268 23.50 -6.51 11.85
CA ILE A 268 22.48 -7.22 12.61
C ILE A 268 21.88 -8.34 11.76
N ASN A 269 21.98 -9.58 12.25
CA ASN A 269 21.41 -10.73 11.55
C ASN A 269 19.88 -10.75 11.64
N SER A 270 19.22 -11.15 10.54
CA SER A 270 17.81 -11.50 10.55
C SER A 270 17.56 -12.72 11.46
N THR A 271 16.45 -12.73 12.18
CA THR A 271 15.92 -13.90 12.87
C THR A 271 14.76 -14.55 12.12
N LEU A 272 14.24 -13.86 11.11
CA LEU A 272 13.25 -14.41 10.19
C LEU A 272 13.97 -15.18 9.07
N ASN A 273 13.43 -16.33 8.68
CA ASN A 273 13.94 -17.09 7.53
C ASN A 273 13.90 -16.22 6.27
N GLN A 274 14.92 -16.33 5.41
CA GLN A 274 15.08 -15.45 4.24
C GLN A 274 13.89 -15.56 3.27
N ASP A 275 13.44 -16.79 2.95
CA ASP A 275 12.33 -16.99 2.01
C ASP A 275 11.00 -16.46 2.60
N VAL A 276 10.79 -16.65 3.90
CA VAL A 276 9.63 -16.11 4.61
C VAL A 276 9.66 -14.59 4.61
N ALA A 277 10.83 -13.99 4.84
CA ALA A 277 11.00 -12.55 4.81
C ALA A 277 10.71 -11.96 3.42
N ILE A 278 11.28 -12.57 2.36
CA ILE A 278 11.03 -12.18 0.97
C ILE A 278 9.54 -12.26 0.65
N GLU A 279 8.90 -13.38 1.00
CA GLU A 279 7.45 -13.57 0.78
C GLU A 279 6.64 -12.50 1.50
N THR A 280 6.91 -12.27 2.79
CA THR A 280 6.20 -11.27 3.59
C THR A 280 6.35 -9.87 3.00
N ILE A 281 7.59 -9.44 2.68
CA ILE A 281 7.84 -8.12 2.09
C ILE A 281 7.14 -7.99 0.73
N ALA A 282 7.21 -9.03 -0.10
CA ALA A 282 6.59 -9.02 -1.44
C ALA A 282 5.07 -9.02 -1.37
N ARG A 283 4.47 -9.80 -0.47
CA ARG A 283 3.02 -9.86 -0.25
C ARG A 283 2.49 -8.49 0.19
N TRP A 284 3.08 -7.87 1.19
CA TRP A 284 2.66 -6.57 1.66
C TRP A 284 2.88 -5.46 0.61
N SER A 285 4.00 -5.50 -0.14
CA SER A 285 4.23 -4.60 -1.27
C SER A 285 3.21 -4.81 -2.39
N GLY A 286 2.96 -6.06 -2.77
CA GLY A 286 2.03 -6.42 -3.84
C GLY A 286 0.58 -6.05 -3.50
N LEU A 287 0.11 -6.35 -2.29
CA LEU A 287 -1.23 -5.98 -1.82
C LEU A 287 -1.39 -4.47 -1.70
N PHE A 288 -0.36 -3.76 -1.21
CA PHE A 288 -0.37 -2.31 -1.19
C PHE A 288 -0.50 -1.71 -2.59
N LEU A 289 0.27 -2.22 -3.57
CA LEU A 289 0.15 -1.76 -4.96
C LEU A 289 -1.21 -2.12 -5.58
N ARG A 290 -1.78 -3.30 -5.29
CA ARG A 290 -3.14 -3.67 -5.73
C ARG A 290 -4.19 -2.69 -5.19
N ALA A 291 -4.14 -2.41 -3.90
CA ALA A 291 -5.03 -1.44 -3.25
C ALA A 291 -4.94 -0.06 -3.91
N SER A 292 -3.71 0.38 -4.19
CA SER A 292 -3.42 1.75 -4.62
C SER A 292 -3.57 1.98 -6.13
N ILE A 293 -3.29 0.97 -6.96
CA ILE A 293 -3.22 1.10 -8.43
C ILE A 293 -4.43 0.42 -9.10
N LEU A 294 -4.85 -0.74 -8.58
CA LEU A 294 -5.95 -1.53 -9.14
C LEU A 294 -7.28 -1.26 -8.44
N ASN A 295 -7.30 -0.41 -7.41
CA ASN A 295 -8.48 -0.13 -6.58
C ASN A 295 -9.09 -1.40 -5.96
N ASP A 296 -8.25 -2.38 -5.65
CA ASP A 296 -8.64 -3.63 -5.01
C ASP A 296 -9.04 -3.36 -3.56
N LYS A 297 -10.34 -3.39 -3.29
CA LYS A 297 -10.90 -3.07 -1.97
C LYS A 297 -10.51 -4.09 -0.91
N ASP A 298 -10.37 -5.35 -1.27
CA ASP A 298 -10.00 -6.39 -0.33
C ASP A 298 -8.51 -6.27 0.04
N ALA A 299 -7.65 -5.98 -0.93
CA ALA A 299 -6.26 -5.64 -0.67
C ALA A 299 -6.13 -4.36 0.18
N PHE A 300 -6.97 -3.34 -0.06
CA PHE A 300 -7.02 -2.14 0.76
C PHE A 300 -7.41 -2.46 2.21
N ASN A 301 -8.48 -3.24 2.41
CA ASN A 301 -8.90 -3.67 3.73
C ASN A 301 -7.81 -4.49 4.44
N TYR A 302 -7.13 -5.38 3.71
CA TYR A 302 -6.03 -6.13 4.28
C TYR A 302 -4.90 -5.21 4.75
N VAL A 303 -4.41 -4.32 3.90
CA VAL A 303 -3.26 -3.44 4.22
C VAL A 303 -3.58 -2.50 5.37
N TYR A 304 -4.79 -1.95 5.43
CA TYR A 304 -5.09 -0.86 6.35
C TYR A 304 -5.91 -1.25 7.59
N TYR A 305 -6.49 -2.47 7.63
CA TYR A 305 -7.41 -2.84 8.72
C TYR A 305 -7.21 -4.24 9.27
N THR A 306 -7.01 -5.26 8.44
CA THR A 306 -7.14 -6.65 8.88
C THR A 306 -5.85 -7.47 8.82
N GLY A 307 -4.89 -7.07 8.00
CA GLY A 307 -3.71 -7.87 7.70
C GLY A 307 -2.77 -8.08 8.88
N GLU A 308 -2.65 -7.08 9.77
CA GLU A 308 -1.85 -7.22 11.01
C GLU A 308 -2.36 -8.36 11.90
N ALA A 309 -3.68 -8.52 12.02
CA ALA A 309 -4.26 -9.62 12.79
C ALA A 309 -4.07 -10.98 12.10
N ALA A 310 -3.92 -10.99 10.77
CA ALA A 310 -3.73 -12.20 9.98
C ALA A 310 -2.26 -12.61 9.81
N ASP A 311 -1.31 -11.69 10.02
CA ASP A 311 0.13 -11.90 9.83
C ASP A 311 0.92 -11.59 11.11
N SER A 312 1.26 -12.62 11.85
CA SER A 312 1.99 -12.51 13.13
C SER A 312 3.40 -11.90 13.02
N ASN A 313 3.95 -11.82 11.81
CA ASN A 313 5.26 -11.21 11.54
C ASN A 313 5.19 -9.71 11.27
N VAL A 314 4.00 -9.12 11.24
CA VAL A 314 3.82 -7.73 10.80
C VAL A 314 3.03 -6.90 11.81
N THR A 315 3.42 -5.63 11.97
CA THR A 315 2.61 -4.60 12.61
C THR A 315 2.46 -3.41 11.67
N VAL A 316 1.29 -2.75 11.71
CA VAL A 316 0.94 -1.68 10.76
C VAL A 316 0.51 -0.42 11.48
N GLU A 317 1.16 0.69 11.15
CA GLU A 317 0.67 2.03 11.43
C GLU A 317 0.19 2.68 10.14
N SER A 318 -1.00 3.30 10.11
CA SER A 318 -1.57 3.83 8.87
C SER A 318 -2.20 5.20 9.01
N LYS A 319 -1.99 6.06 8.00
CA LYS A 319 -2.75 7.28 7.75
C LYS A 319 -3.77 6.96 6.66
N ARG A 320 -5.06 7.02 7.02
CA ARG A 320 -6.16 6.65 6.11
C ARG A 320 -6.80 7.90 5.54
N VAL A 321 -7.35 7.83 4.35
CA VAL A 321 -8.33 8.80 3.89
C VAL A 321 -9.55 8.63 4.81
N PRO A 322 -10.05 9.70 5.47
CA PRO A 322 -11.31 9.59 6.19
C PRO A 322 -12.36 9.03 5.23
N GLU A 323 -13.04 7.95 5.62
CA GLU A 323 -14.22 7.53 4.88
C GLU A 323 -15.10 8.78 4.80
N SER A 324 -15.42 9.19 3.56
CA SER A 324 -16.48 10.18 3.37
C SER A 324 -17.66 9.60 4.14
N ALA A 325 -18.08 10.27 5.20
CA ALA A 325 -19.19 9.85 6.03
C ALA A 325 -20.31 9.49 5.04
N SER A 326 -20.48 8.21 4.80
CA SER A 326 -21.61 7.71 4.05
C SER A 326 -22.77 8.23 4.86
N THR A 327 -23.52 9.16 4.29
CA THR A 327 -24.76 9.71 4.85
C THR A 327 -25.80 8.59 4.85
N VAL A 328 -25.52 7.54 5.58
CA VAL A 328 -26.54 6.77 6.24
C VAL A 328 -26.94 7.62 7.44
N ALA A 329 -27.71 8.70 7.15
CA ALA A 329 -28.49 9.35 8.18
C ALA A 329 -29.21 8.20 8.87
N PRO A 330 -29.08 8.04 10.19
CA PRO A 330 -29.81 6.98 10.86
C PRO A 330 -31.27 7.32 10.72
N LEU A 331 -31.96 6.67 9.76
CA LEU A 331 -33.43 6.74 9.61
C LEU A 331 -34.15 6.45 10.94
N GLY A 332 -33.46 5.85 11.91
CA GLY A 332 -33.97 5.60 13.26
C GLY A 332 -34.19 6.86 14.11
N ILE A 333 -33.47 7.96 13.92
CA ILE A 333 -33.64 9.16 14.75
C ILE A 333 -34.82 10.01 14.26
N LEU A 334 -35.12 10.01 12.97
CA LEU A 334 -36.31 10.71 12.45
C LEU A 334 -37.62 10.06 12.89
N PHE A 335 -37.67 8.74 13.00
CA PHE A 335 -38.88 8.04 13.47
C PHE A 335 -39.19 8.28 14.96
N THR A 336 -38.17 8.36 15.80
CA THR A 336 -38.37 8.67 17.22
C THR A 336 -38.80 10.13 17.46
N TYR A 337 -38.28 11.06 16.70
CA TYR A 337 -38.73 12.49 16.81
C TYR A 337 -40.18 12.71 16.32
N PHE A 338 -40.59 12.01 15.29
CA PHE A 338 -41.95 12.11 14.75
C PHE A 338 -43.00 11.50 15.69
N THR A 339 -42.71 10.38 16.33
CA THR A 339 -43.59 9.72 17.33
C THR A 339 -43.68 10.53 18.62
N ILE A 340 -42.60 11.12 19.12
CA ILE A 340 -42.62 11.93 20.33
C ILE A 340 -43.41 13.25 20.13
N THR A 341 -43.29 13.85 18.95
CA THR A 341 -44.07 15.09 18.62
C THR A 341 -45.56 14.78 18.45
N GLN A 342 -45.94 13.68 17.85
CA GLN A 342 -47.34 13.25 17.73
C GLN A 342 -47.95 12.90 19.11
N LEU A 343 -47.20 12.23 19.99
CA LEU A 343 -47.66 11.92 21.35
C LEU A 343 -47.85 13.21 22.19
N ARG A 344 -46.93 14.17 22.12
CA ARG A 344 -47.07 15.49 22.81
C ARG A 344 -48.26 16.27 22.31
N LYS A 345 -48.60 16.23 21.00
CA LYS A 345 -49.76 16.90 20.45
C LYS A 345 -51.08 16.30 21.00
N ARG A 346 -51.19 14.96 21.03
CA ARG A 346 -52.36 14.25 21.59
C ARG A 346 -52.56 14.48 23.08
N ILE A 347 -51.47 14.55 23.87
CA ILE A 347 -51.56 14.85 25.31
C ILE A 347 -52.04 16.28 25.55
N ASN A 348 -51.61 17.24 24.74
CA ASN A 348 -52.05 18.63 24.88
C ASN A 348 -53.52 18.86 24.42
N GLU A 349 -53.99 18.12 23.42
CA GLU A 349 -55.38 18.16 22.98
C GLU A 349 -56.30 17.53 24.03
N SER A 350 -55.92 16.43 24.66
CA SER A 350 -56.64 15.81 25.79
C SER A 350 -56.77 16.75 27.01
N LYS A 351 -55.71 17.51 27.34
CA LYS A 351 -55.71 18.49 28.43
C LYS A 351 -56.56 19.71 28.13
N ARG A 352 -56.75 20.11 26.87
CA ARG A 352 -57.67 21.19 26.49
C ARG A 352 -59.15 20.79 26.61
N HIS A 353 -59.49 19.55 26.24
CA HIS A 353 -60.85 19.04 26.41
C HIS A 353 -61.29 18.86 27.87
N PHE A 354 -60.32 18.65 28.78
CA PHE A 354 -60.63 18.53 30.20
C PHE A 354 -60.85 19.86 30.90
N LYS A 355 -60.36 20.98 30.34
CA LYS A 355 -60.53 22.35 30.88
C LYS A 355 -61.77 23.07 30.39
N THR A 356 -62.49 22.54 29.39
CA THR A 356 -63.74 23.14 28.86
C THR A 356 -65.01 22.50 29.40
N ASN A 357 -64.88 21.48 30.28
CA ASN A 357 -66.02 20.78 30.90
C ASN A 357 -66.00 20.87 32.45
N LEU A 358 -65.37 21.89 33.00
CA LEU A 358 -65.50 22.34 34.37
C LEU A 358 -65.94 23.82 34.36
#